data_c7c22aaedd0d44bfc325f4990ebcc67d
#
_entry.id   c7c22aaedd0d44bfc325f4990ebcc67d
#
_cell.length_a   1.000
_cell.length_b   1.000
_cell.length_c   1.000
_cell.angle_alpha   90.00
_cell.angle_beta   90.00
_cell.angle_gamma   90.00
#
_symmetry.space_group_name_H-M   'P 1'
#
loop_
_entity.id
_entity.type
_entity.pdbx_description
1 polymer ?
#
loop_
_entity_poly.entity_id
_entity_poly.type
_entity_poly.pdbx_seq_one_letter_code
_entity_poly.pdbx_strand_id
1 'polypeptide(L)'
;MDYFFCIFVDQKENMSPRPRNIRAVFDPPKFRGYRPVGYCSGNNEPVILLFEEYTAIRLCDYELMTQAEAGEVMQISRPTFTRLYESARRKIAAAFVEARPVEVEQGAADSNSEWLHCDECHAFFNLPDPEFSTGRCPMCQSKRIRQINHPVI
;
A
#
# COMPACT_ATOMS: atom_id res chain seq x y z
N MET A 1 -2.04 52.94 32.13
CA MET A 1 -2.23 51.47 32.30
C MET A 1 -2.63 50.92 30.97
N ASP A 2 -1.65 50.61 30.14
CA ASP A 2 -1.88 50.17 28.76
C ASP A 2 -1.63 48.68 28.70
N TYR A 3 -2.70 47.92 28.50
CA TYR A 3 -2.63 46.50 28.24
C TYR A 3 -2.26 46.26 26.78
N PHE A 4 -1.00 45.94 26.53
CA PHE A 4 -0.52 45.42 25.26
C PHE A 4 -1.04 43.96 25.08
N PHE A 5 -2.10 43.84 24.31
CA PHE A 5 -2.61 42.51 23.89
C PHE A 5 -1.75 42.01 22.72
N CYS A 6 -0.81 41.14 23.05
CA CYS A 6 0.04 40.51 22.07
C CYS A 6 -0.81 39.45 21.33
N ILE A 7 -1.27 39.80 20.13
CA ILE A 7 -1.95 38.87 19.24
C ILE A 7 -0.86 37.95 18.67
N PHE A 8 -0.74 36.75 19.22
CA PHE A 8 0.00 35.68 18.59
C PHE A 8 -0.80 35.20 17.36
N VAL A 9 -0.45 35.69 16.19
CA VAL A 9 -0.92 35.14 14.92
C VAL A 9 -0.18 33.80 14.73
N ASP A 10 -0.87 32.74 15.01
CA ASP A 10 -0.43 31.36 14.68
C ASP A 10 -0.37 31.25 13.15
N GLN A 11 0.79 31.53 12.58
CA GLN A 11 1.09 31.20 11.19
C GLN A 11 1.19 29.68 11.09
N LYS A 12 0.05 29.00 10.93
CA LYS A 12 0.02 27.69 10.34
C LYS A 12 0.63 27.81 8.96
N GLU A 13 1.94 27.58 8.88
CA GLU A 13 2.61 27.33 7.62
C GLU A 13 1.82 26.24 6.89
N ASN A 14 1.25 26.65 5.77
CA ASN A 14 0.55 25.79 4.85
C ASN A 14 1.60 24.89 4.19
N MET A 15 2.06 23.88 4.94
CA MET A 15 2.93 22.83 4.40
C MET A 15 2.13 22.11 3.32
N SER A 16 2.42 22.49 2.07
CA SER A 16 1.92 21.78 0.89
C SER A 16 2.07 20.28 1.14
N PRO A 17 1.00 19.49 1.06
CA PRO A 17 1.10 18.06 1.30
C PRO A 17 2.14 17.50 0.34
N ARG A 18 3.21 16.92 0.90
CA ARG A 18 4.28 16.29 0.14
C ARG A 18 3.63 15.33 -0.86
N PRO A 19 3.92 15.45 -2.17
CA PRO A 19 3.28 14.58 -3.16
C PRO A 19 3.48 13.13 -2.71
N ARG A 20 2.37 12.41 -2.58
CA ARG A 20 2.42 10.98 -2.22
C ARG A 20 3.04 10.28 -3.41
N ASN A 21 4.25 9.75 -3.23
CA ASN A 21 4.85 8.92 -4.25
C ASN A 21 3.96 7.70 -4.45
N ILE A 22 3.43 7.57 -5.66
CA ILE A 22 2.67 6.41 -6.08
C ILE A 22 3.62 5.22 -6.00
N ARG A 23 3.15 4.10 -5.46
CA ARG A 23 3.95 2.89 -5.25
C ARG A 23 3.43 1.79 -6.15
N ALA A 24 4.34 0.97 -6.67
CA ALA A 24 3.94 -0.20 -7.43
C ALA A 24 3.17 -1.17 -6.53
N VAL A 25 2.02 -1.63 -7.00
CA VAL A 25 1.18 -2.62 -6.32
C VAL A 25 1.19 -3.90 -7.15
N PHE A 26 1.35 -5.02 -6.48
CA PHE A 26 1.42 -6.35 -7.09
C PHE A 26 0.28 -7.23 -6.60
N ASP A 27 -0.31 -7.98 -7.53
CA ASP A 27 -1.39 -8.94 -7.29
C ASP A 27 -2.38 -8.43 -6.25
N PRO A 28 -3.33 -7.58 -6.65
CA PRO A 28 -4.31 -7.03 -5.73
C PRO A 28 -5.04 -8.17 -5.01
N PRO A 29 -5.47 -7.95 -3.76
CA PRO A 29 -6.15 -8.98 -3.00
C PRO A 29 -7.39 -9.46 -3.74
N LYS A 30 -7.63 -10.77 -3.77
CA LYS A 30 -8.83 -11.39 -4.36
C LYS A 30 -10.03 -11.36 -3.40
N PHE A 31 -9.97 -10.53 -2.37
CA PHE A 31 -10.98 -10.39 -1.33
C PHE A 31 -11.03 -8.93 -0.88
N ARG A 32 -12.17 -8.51 -0.33
CA ARG A 32 -12.35 -7.14 0.18
C ARG A 32 -11.99 -6.99 1.65
N GLY A 33 -11.91 -8.09 2.39
CA GLY A 33 -11.59 -8.05 3.81
C GLY A 33 -11.79 -9.39 4.51
N TYR A 34 -11.47 -9.40 5.79
CA TYR A 34 -11.69 -10.50 6.72
C TYR A 34 -12.48 -10.03 7.91
N ARG A 35 -13.34 -10.88 8.45
CA ARG A 35 -14.10 -10.62 9.66
C ARG A 35 -13.85 -11.72 10.69
N PRO A 36 -13.69 -11.36 11.99
CA PRO A 36 -13.59 -12.35 13.04
C PRO A 36 -14.90 -13.13 13.15
N VAL A 37 -14.79 -14.42 13.47
CA VAL A 37 -15.94 -15.31 13.71
C VAL A 37 -16.03 -15.57 15.20
N GLY A 38 -17.22 -15.54 15.79
CA GLY A 38 -17.46 -15.75 17.21
C GLY A 38 -17.72 -14.46 17.97
N TYR A 39 -17.01 -14.23 19.07
CA TYR A 39 -17.17 -13.03 19.90
C TYR A 39 -16.76 -11.79 19.11
N CYS A 40 -17.71 -10.88 18.88
CA CYS A 40 -17.41 -9.54 18.34
C CYS A 40 -17.24 -8.59 19.53
N SER A 41 -16.06 -8.02 19.70
CA SER A 41 -15.87 -6.90 20.62
C SER A 41 -16.76 -5.74 20.18
N GLY A 42 -17.17 -4.87 21.10
CA GLY A 42 -18.07 -3.76 20.80
C GLY A 42 -17.51 -2.71 19.79
N ASN A 43 -16.24 -2.80 19.42
CA ASN A 43 -15.63 -1.96 18.39
C ASN A 43 -15.60 -2.73 17.06
N ASN A 44 -16.62 -2.52 16.23
CA ASN A 44 -16.73 -3.11 14.90
C ASN A 44 -16.06 -2.24 13.80
N GLU A 45 -15.35 -1.20 14.17
CA GLU A 45 -14.66 -0.35 13.19
C GLU A 45 -13.52 -1.14 12.52
N PRO A 46 -13.54 -1.28 11.18
CA PRO A 46 -12.55 -2.06 10.48
C PRO A 46 -11.16 -1.43 10.57
N VAL A 47 -10.15 -2.26 10.54
CA VAL A 47 -8.76 -1.83 10.33
C VAL A 47 -8.55 -1.76 8.82
N ILE A 48 -8.24 -0.58 8.31
CA ILE A 48 -8.02 -0.37 6.88
C ILE A 48 -6.59 -0.72 6.53
N LEU A 49 -6.43 -1.72 5.67
CA LEU A 49 -5.16 -2.13 5.07
C LEU A 49 -5.11 -1.63 3.62
N LEU A 50 -4.10 -0.84 3.29
CA LEU A 50 -3.93 -0.35 1.93
C LEU A 50 -3.34 -1.43 1.01
N PHE A 51 -3.62 -1.39 -0.29
CA PHE A 51 -3.06 -2.35 -1.26
C PHE A 51 -1.54 -2.44 -1.20
N GLU A 52 -0.86 -1.32 -1.02
CA GLU A 52 0.59 -1.28 -0.86
C GLU A 52 1.06 -1.97 0.42
N GLU A 53 0.31 -1.86 1.52
CA GLU A 53 0.58 -2.55 2.78
C GLU A 53 0.34 -4.07 2.64
N TYR A 54 -0.74 -4.45 1.96
CA TYR A 54 -1.01 -5.84 1.60
C TYR A 54 0.13 -6.43 0.76
N THR A 55 0.57 -5.69 -0.27
CA THR A 55 1.69 -6.10 -1.12
C THR A 55 2.98 -6.31 -0.31
N ALA A 56 3.28 -5.42 0.63
CA ALA A 56 4.47 -5.55 1.48
C ALA A 56 4.44 -6.83 2.34
N ILE A 57 3.29 -7.15 2.96
CA ILE A 57 3.11 -8.40 3.71
C ILE A 57 3.26 -9.60 2.78
N ARG A 58 2.63 -9.56 1.62
CA ARG A 58 2.72 -10.66 0.66
C ARG A 58 4.16 -10.93 0.26
N LEU A 59 4.91 -9.92 -0.14
CA LEU A 59 6.29 -10.10 -0.60
C LEU A 59 7.21 -10.64 0.51
N CYS A 60 7.10 -10.14 1.74
CA CYS A 60 7.99 -10.53 2.82
C CYS A 60 7.53 -11.77 3.59
N ASP A 61 6.23 -11.84 3.95
CA ASP A 61 5.74 -12.91 4.84
C ASP A 61 5.24 -14.14 4.06
N TYR A 62 4.80 -13.98 2.81
CA TYR A 62 4.31 -15.09 1.99
C TYR A 62 5.32 -15.56 0.93
N GLU A 63 5.93 -14.63 0.17
CA GLU A 63 6.94 -14.93 -0.84
C GLU A 63 8.35 -15.03 -0.24
N LEU A 64 8.52 -14.72 1.04
CA LEU A 64 9.76 -14.81 1.82
C LEU A 64 10.91 -13.97 1.25
N MET A 65 10.60 -12.87 0.59
CA MET A 65 11.60 -11.91 0.12
C MET A 65 12.19 -11.11 1.27
N THR A 66 13.45 -10.72 1.13
CA THR A 66 14.04 -9.72 2.01
C THR A 66 13.42 -8.35 1.78
N GLN A 67 13.46 -7.47 2.79
CA GLN A 67 12.93 -6.10 2.64
C GLN A 67 13.66 -5.29 1.55
N ALA A 68 14.90 -5.64 1.22
CA ALA A 68 15.64 -5.00 0.14
C ALA A 68 15.06 -5.41 -1.21
N GLU A 69 14.92 -6.71 -1.47
CA GLU A 69 14.31 -7.25 -2.70
C GLU A 69 12.87 -6.77 -2.88
N ALA A 70 12.06 -6.81 -1.81
CA ALA A 70 10.69 -6.32 -1.84
C ALA A 70 10.60 -4.82 -2.13
N GLY A 71 11.54 -4.02 -1.60
CA GLY A 71 11.65 -2.60 -1.91
C GLY A 71 11.97 -2.34 -3.39
N GLU A 72 12.87 -3.13 -3.98
CA GLU A 72 13.19 -3.05 -5.41
C GLU A 72 11.96 -3.41 -6.26
N VAL A 73 11.26 -4.48 -5.92
CA VAL A 73 10.02 -4.89 -6.59
C VAL A 73 8.98 -3.77 -6.54
N MET A 74 8.76 -3.14 -5.39
CA MET A 74 7.81 -2.04 -5.22
C MET A 74 8.34 -0.68 -5.70
N GLN A 75 9.56 -0.62 -6.23
CA GLN A 75 10.21 0.61 -6.70
C GLN A 75 10.31 1.71 -5.65
N ILE A 76 10.56 1.32 -4.40
CA ILE A 76 10.75 2.23 -3.27
C ILE A 76 12.04 1.94 -2.54
N SER A 77 12.56 2.94 -1.83
CA SER A 77 13.76 2.76 -1.03
C SER A 77 13.50 1.77 0.13
N ARG A 78 14.54 1.02 0.52
CA ARG A 78 14.46 0.10 1.66
C ARG A 78 13.91 0.74 2.94
N PRO A 79 14.33 1.94 3.38
CA PRO A 79 13.74 2.59 4.56
C PRO A 79 12.25 2.89 4.40
N THR A 80 11.81 3.28 3.21
CA THR A 80 10.38 3.51 2.91
C THR A 80 9.61 2.19 2.99
N PHE A 81 10.15 1.12 2.40
CA PHE A 81 9.57 -0.20 2.48
C PHE A 81 9.46 -0.69 3.93
N THR A 82 10.52 -0.57 4.73
CA THR A 82 10.52 -0.98 6.14
C THR A 82 9.38 -0.32 6.92
N ARG A 83 9.18 1.00 6.77
CA ARG A 83 8.09 1.72 7.44
C ARG A 83 6.71 1.24 7.00
N LEU A 84 6.54 1.00 5.69
CA LEU A 84 5.30 0.48 5.12
C LEU A 84 4.98 -0.90 5.68
N TYR A 85 5.96 -1.80 5.65
CA TYR A 85 5.84 -3.16 6.12
C TYR A 85 5.55 -3.24 7.64
N GLU A 86 6.24 -2.43 8.44
CA GLU A 86 5.96 -2.33 9.88
C GLU A 86 4.54 -1.80 10.15
N SER A 87 4.08 -0.79 9.41
CA SER A 87 2.71 -0.27 9.50
C SER A 87 1.71 -1.39 9.21
N ALA A 88 1.89 -2.11 8.11
CA ALA A 88 1.03 -3.20 7.70
C ALA A 88 0.94 -4.30 8.77
N ARG A 89 2.07 -4.75 9.30
CA ARG A 89 2.11 -5.78 10.35
C ARG A 89 1.44 -5.34 11.64
N ARG A 90 1.63 -4.09 12.07
CA ARG A 90 0.95 -3.54 13.26
C ARG A 90 -0.56 -3.51 13.08
N LYS A 91 -1.05 -3.12 11.92
CA LYS A 91 -2.48 -3.11 11.58
C LYS A 91 -3.08 -4.51 11.66
N ILE A 92 -2.44 -5.50 11.05
CA ILE A 92 -2.89 -6.89 11.10
C ILE A 92 -2.86 -7.42 12.55
N ALA A 93 -1.79 -7.16 13.30
CA ALA A 93 -1.69 -7.58 14.69
C ALA A 93 -2.80 -6.95 15.55
N ALA A 94 -3.07 -5.65 15.39
CA ALA A 94 -4.15 -4.97 16.09
C ALA A 94 -5.52 -5.57 15.75
N ALA A 95 -5.81 -5.79 14.46
CA ALA A 95 -7.05 -6.40 14.03
C ALA A 95 -7.25 -7.79 14.63
N PHE A 96 -6.20 -8.60 14.66
CA PHE A 96 -6.25 -9.95 15.20
C PHE A 96 -6.44 -9.95 16.73
N VAL A 97 -5.67 -9.13 17.47
CA VAL A 97 -5.72 -9.07 18.93
C VAL A 97 -7.02 -8.44 19.43
N GLU A 98 -7.51 -7.41 18.74
CA GLU A 98 -8.72 -6.66 19.10
C GLU A 98 -10.00 -7.28 18.51
N ALA A 99 -9.90 -8.39 17.77
CA ALA A 99 -10.99 -9.04 17.06
C ALA A 99 -11.78 -8.06 16.16
N ARG A 100 -11.07 -7.19 15.43
CA ARG A 100 -11.64 -6.21 14.49
C ARG A 100 -11.63 -6.74 13.06
N PRO A 101 -12.61 -6.37 12.25
CA PRO A 101 -12.56 -6.63 10.81
C PRO A 101 -11.33 -5.97 10.16
N VAL A 102 -10.83 -6.58 9.10
CA VAL A 102 -9.84 -5.95 8.20
C VAL A 102 -10.53 -5.69 6.87
N GLU A 103 -10.45 -4.47 6.37
CA GLU A 103 -10.89 -4.11 5.03
C GLU A 103 -9.69 -3.65 4.21
N VAL A 104 -9.64 -4.09 2.95
CA VAL A 104 -8.52 -3.76 2.06
C VAL A 104 -8.98 -2.73 1.05
N GLU A 105 -8.28 -1.60 1.02
CA GLU A 105 -8.60 -0.47 0.16
C GLU A 105 -7.46 -0.11 -0.78
N GLN A 106 -7.81 0.45 -1.92
CA GLN A 106 -6.84 0.82 -2.97
C GLN A 106 -5.86 1.92 -2.55
N GLY A 107 -6.16 2.68 -1.51
CA GLY A 107 -5.32 3.77 -1.05
C GLY A 107 -5.24 4.91 -2.06
N ALA A 108 -4.11 5.64 -2.03
CA ALA A 108 -3.84 6.73 -2.98
C ALA A 108 -3.21 6.26 -4.31
N ALA A 109 -3.18 4.94 -4.57
CA ALA A 109 -2.81 4.43 -5.88
C ALA A 109 -3.84 4.96 -6.89
N ASP A 110 -3.38 5.75 -7.86
CA ASP A 110 -4.24 6.40 -8.83
C ASP A 110 -5.18 5.39 -9.47
N SER A 111 -6.47 5.69 -9.44
CA SER A 111 -7.50 4.95 -10.18
C SER A 111 -7.24 4.94 -11.70
N ASN A 112 -6.30 5.75 -12.16
CA ASN A 112 -5.85 5.86 -13.55
C ASN A 112 -4.58 5.06 -13.86
N SER A 113 -3.95 4.37 -12.90
CA SER A 113 -2.77 3.56 -13.20
C SER A 113 -3.16 2.33 -14.02
N GLU A 114 -2.47 2.16 -15.15
CA GLU A 114 -2.65 1.01 -16.02
C GLU A 114 -2.21 -0.27 -15.31
N TRP A 115 -3.06 -1.28 -15.34
CA TRP A 115 -2.71 -2.60 -14.84
C TRP A 115 -2.04 -3.43 -15.91
N LEU A 116 -0.99 -4.14 -15.52
CA LEU A 116 -0.21 -5.03 -16.35
C LEU A 116 -0.31 -6.46 -15.82
N HIS A 117 -0.28 -7.41 -16.71
CA HIS A 117 -0.24 -8.85 -16.41
C HIS A 117 0.98 -9.47 -17.07
N CYS A 118 1.74 -10.25 -16.33
CA CYS A 118 2.83 -11.03 -16.86
C CYS A 118 2.35 -12.41 -17.27
N ASP A 119 2.52 -12.78 -18.55
CA ASP A 119 2.10 -14.08 -19.05
C ASP A 119 3.04 -15.22 -18.61
N GLU A 120 4.20 -14.92 -18.03
CA GLU A 120 5.16 -15.89 -17.56
C GLU A 120 4.93 -16.31 -16.11
N CYS A 121 4.90 -15.33 -15.18
CA CYS A 121 4.71 -15.62 -13.75
C CYS A 121 3.29 -15.32 -13.26
N HIS A 122 2.40 -14.88 -14.15
CA HIS A 122 1.00 -14.53 -13.89
C HIS A 122 0.78 -13.42 -12.86
N ALA A 123 1.82 -12.66 -12.51
CA ALA A 123 1.70 -11.52 -11.62
C ALA A 123 0.89 -10.40 -12.26
N PHE A 124 0.02 -9.79 -11.47
CA PHE A 124 -0.66 -8.53 -11.79
C PHE A 124 0.06 -7.39 -11.09
N PHE A 125 0.32 -6.29 -11.78
CA PHE A 125 0.99 -5.15 -11.20
C PHE A 125 0.58 -3.86 -11.89
N ASN A 126 0.69 -2.74 -11.18
CA ASN A 126 0.65 -1.41 -11.75
C ASN A 126 1.99 -0.72 -11.51
N LEU A 127 2.40 0.11 -12.42
CA LEU A 127 3.59 0.93 -12.28
C LEU A 127 3.16 2.39 -12.16
N PRO A 128 3.68 3.12 -11.17
CA PRO A 128 3.29 4.50 -10.92
C PRO A 128 3.73 5.46 -12.04
N ASP A 129 4.77 5.09 -12.77
CA ASP A 129 5.35 5.92 -13.82
C ASP A 129 5.66 5.07 -15.06
N PRO A 130 5.07 5.40 -16.24
CA PRO A 130 5.36 4.72 -17.49
C PRO A 130 6.85 4.78 -17.89
N GLU A 131 7.59 5.81 -17.48
CA GLU A 131 9.01 5.95 -17.77
C GLU A 131 9.87 4.91 -17.01
N PHE A 132 9.42 4.44 -15.85
CA PHE A 132 10.05 3.33 -15.11
C PHE A 132 9.69 1.94 -15.65
N SER A 133 8.81 1.87 -16.64
CA SER A 133 8.50 0.63 -17.31
C SER A 133 9.71 0.21 -18.17
N THR A 134 10.58 -0.61 -17.60
CA THR A 134 11.66 -1.25 -18.38
C THR A 134 11.12 -2.24 -19.44
N GLY A 135 9.79 -2.30 -19.62
CA GLY A 135 9.13 -3.28 -20.47
C GLY A 135 9.32 -4.71 -19.96
N ARG A 136 9.62 -4.86 -18.68
CA ARG A 136 9.86 -6.16 -18.03
C ARG A 136 9.04 -6.32 -16.77
N CYS A 137 8.63 -7.55 -16.50
CA CYS A 137 7.98 -7.90 -15.24
C CYS A 137 8.94 -7.69 -14.06
N PRO A 138 8.58 -6.93 -13.01
CA PRO A 138 9.44 -6.72 -11.85
C PRO A 138 9.71 -7.99 -11.06
N MET A 139 8.81 -8.98 -11.13
CA MET A 139 8.93 -10.25 -10.39
C MET A 139 9.86 -11.26 -11.07
N CYS A 140 9.71 -11.47 -12.38
CA CYS A 140 10.46 -12.51 -13.10
C CYS A 140 11.33 -11.98 -14.25
N GLN A 141 11.37 -10.68 -14.47
CA GLN A 141 12.12 -10.00 -15.51
C GLN A 141 11.72 -10.38 -16.96
N SER A 142 10.63 -11.12 -17.13
CA SER A 142 10.09 -11.45 -18.44
C SER A 142 9.62 -10.21 -19.19
N LYS A 143 9.79 -10.19 -20.52
CA LYS A 143 9.24 -9.17 -21.42
C LYS A 143 7.80 -9.47 -21.84
N ARG A 144 7.26 -10.61 -21.46
CA ARG A 144 5.90 -11.06 -21.84
C ARG A 144 4.87 -10.43 -20.90
N ILE A 145 4.69 -9.11 -21.05
CA ILE A 145 3.72 -8.33 -20.28
C ILE A 145 2.66 -7.77 -21.22
N ARG A 146 1.42 -7.71 -20.77
CA ARG A 146 0.30 -7.11 -21.47
C ARG A 146 -0.51 -6.22 -20.58
N GLN A 147 -1.07 -5.16 -21.16
CA GLN A 147 -1.99 -4.26 -20.48
C GLN A 147 -3.34 -4.95 -20.29
N ILE A 148 -3.95 -4.74 -19.14
CA ILE A 148 -5.29 -5.21 -18.81
C ILE A 148 -6.15 -4.07 -18.25
N ASN A 149 -7.44 -4.14 -18.51
CA ASN A 149 -8.40 -3.33 -17.79
C ASN A 149 -8.49 -3.92 -16.38
N HIS A 150 -8.42 -3.11 -15.36
CA HIS A 150 -8.46 -3.42 -13.93
C HIS A 150 -8.61 -4.91 -13.55
N PRO A 151 -7.74 -5.51 -12.71
CA PRO A 151 -7.95 -6.88 -12.25
C PRO A 151 -9.29 -6.94 -11.51
N VAL A 152 -10.17 -7.80 -11.98
CA VAL A 152 -11.52 -7.97 -11.42
C VAL A 152 -11.37 -8.50 -9.99
N ILE A 153 -11.84 -7.70 -9.02
CA ILE A 153 -12.06 -8.13 -7.64
C ILE A 153 -13.51 -8.55 -7.47
#